data_9fe4479bb0740f1d7514837520469842
#
_entry.id   9fe4479bb0740f1d7514837520469842
#
_cell.length_a   1.000
_cell.length_b   1.000
_cell.length_c   1.000
_cell.angle_alpha   90.00
_cell.angle_beta   90.00
_cell.angle_gamma   90.00
#
_symmetry.space_group_name_H-M   'P 1'
#
loop_
_entity.id
_entity.type
_entity.pdbx_description
1 polymer ?
#
loop_
_entity_poly.entity_id
_entity_poly.type
_entity_poly.pdbx_seq_one_letter_code
_entity_poly.pdbx_strand_id
1 'polypeptide(L)'
;METQSLVQQLEGFERDMDWIQKHYDSLKEKYPNKHVAVLDEGVVDHDRDLRKLMDRIKLKYPEVQDRVAIDFVSPEKIELILPYPR
;
A
#
# COMPACT_ATOMS: atom_id res chain seq x y z
N MET A 1 16.21 -22.18 -1.32
CA MET A 1 16.46 -20.81 -1.28
C MET A 1 15.38 -19.99 -1.86
N GLU A 2 15.01 -20.22 -3.08
CA GLU A 2 13.96 -19.43 -3.66
C GLU A 2 12.66 -19.55 -2.92
N THR A 3 12.38 -20.71 -2.39
CA THR A 3 11.17 -20.92 -1.64
C THR A 3 11.12 -20.01 -0.42
N GLN A 4 12.24 -19.93 0.26
CA GLN A 4 12.33 -19.07 1.39
C GLN A 4 12.12 -17.63 1.02
N SER A 5 12.71 -17.21 -0.09
CA SER A 5 12.55 -15.86 -0.56
C SER A 5 11.11 -15.53 -0.84
N LEU A 6 10.39 -16.46 -1.43
CA LEU A 6 9.00 -16.26 -1.73
C LEU A 6 8.17 -16.10 -0.48
N VAL A 7 8.42 -16.92 0.52
CA VAL A 7 7.70 -16.83 1.78
C VAL A 7 7.98 -15.49 2.46
N GLN A 8 9.23 -15.07 2.44
CA GLN A 8 9.59 -13.80 3.05
C GLN A 8 8.93 -12.63 2.34
N GLN A 9 8.80 -12.72 1.03
CA GLN A 9 8.14 -11.66 0.29
C GLN A 9 6.67 -11.57 0.64
N LEU A 10 6.01 -12.72 0.78
CA LEU A 10 4.62 -12.73 1.15
C LEU A 10 4.40 -12.17 2.55
N GLU A 11 5.26 -12.56 3.48
CA GLU A 11 5.16 -12.07 4.84
C GLU A 11 5.35 -10.56 4.89
N GLY A 12 6.31 -10.07 4.13
CA GLY A 12 6.55 -8.63 4.07
C GLY A 12 5.38 -7.88 3.51
N PHE A 13 4.78 -8.42 2.45
CA PHE A 13 3.63 -7.79 1.82
C PHE A 13 2.46 -7.75 2.79
N GLU A 14 2.18 -8.86 3.46
CA GLU A 14 1.07 -8.90 4.41
C GLU A 14 1.29 -7.97 5.58
N ARG A 15 2.51 -7.90 6.07
CA ARG A 15 2.84 -6.99 7.16
C ARG A 15 2.60 -5.54 6.75
N ASP A 16 2.99 -5.21 5.53
CA ASP A 16 2.85 -3.84 5.06
C ASP A 16 1.40 -3.48 4.76
N MET A 17 0.62 -4.43 4.26
CA MET A 17 -0.80 -4.20 4.07
C MET A 17 -1.50 -4.00 5.42
N ASP A 18 -1.10 -4.77 6.41
CA ASP A 18 -1.65 -4.62 7.75
C ASP A 18 -1.28 -3.27 8.34
N TRP A 19 -0.04 -2.84 8.09
CA TRP A 19 0.42 -1.55 8.56
C TRP A 19 -0.45 -0.42 7.97
N ILE A 20 -0.81 -0.54 6.70
CA ILE A 20 -1.68 0.45 6.06
C ILE A 20 -3.01 0.53 6.79
N GLN A 21 -3.60 -0.62 7.12
CA GLN A 21 -4.88 -0.64 7.80
C GLN A 21 -4.78 0.01 9.18
N LYS A 22 -3.73 -0.30 9.90
CA LYS A 22 -3.57 0.23 11.25
C LYS A 22 -3.32 1.73 11.25
N HIS A 23 -2.73 2.25 10.19
CA HIS A 23 -2.39 3.67 10.12
C HIS A 23 -3.25 4.44 9.15
N TYR A 24 -4.40 3.87 8.80
CA TYR A 24 -5.22 4.45 7.76
C TYR A 24 -5.67 5.87 8.09
N ASP A 25 -5.99 6.15 9.36
CA ASP A 25 -6.41 7.48 9.75
C ASP A 25 -5.32 8.52 9.51
N SER A 26 -4.09 8.18 9.83
CA SER A 26 -2.97 9.07 9.55
C SER A 26 -2.76 9.25 8.07
N LEU A 27 -2.91 8.16 7.32
CA LEU A 27 -2.73 8.24 5.89
C LEU A 27 -3.80 9.11 5.23
N LYS A 28 -5.02 9.08 5.75
CA LYS A 28 -6.07 9.92 5.22
C LYS A 28 -5.73 11.39 5.38
N GLU A 29 -5.05 11.72 6.45
CA GLU A 29 -4.67 13.10 6.67
C GLU A 29 -3.52 13.56 5.79
N LYS A 30 -2.58 12.66 5.55
CA LYS A 30 -1.38 13.02 4.81
C LYS A 30 -1.50 12.84 3.30
N TYR A 31 -2.22 11.81 2.89
CA TYR A 31 -2.28 11.44 1.48
C TYR A 31 -3.71 11.20 1.00
N PRO A 32 -4.62 12.16 1.21
CA PRO A 32 -6.01 11.92 0.81
C PRO A 32 -6.13 11.79 -0.70
N ASN A 33 -6.87 10.81 -1.15
CA ASN A 33 -7.12 10.57 -2.57
C ASN A 33 -5.87 10.29 -3.37
N LYS A 34 -4.92 9.60 -2.73
CA LYS A 34 -3.68 9.22 -3.40
C LYS A 34 -3.42 7.74 -3.17
N HIS A 35 -2.68 7.17 -4.08
CA HIS A 35 -2.15 5.83 -3.88
C HIS A 35 -0.87 5.95 -3.07
N VAL A 36 -0.68 5.08 -2.10
CA VAL A 36 0.55 5.07 -1.31
C VAL A 36 1.25 3.74 -1.53
N ALA A 37 2.56 3.79 -1.58
CA ALA A 37 3.38 2.60 -1.67
C ALA A 37 4.09 2.43 -0.35
N VAL A 38 3.97 1.26 0.26
CA VAL A 38 4.52 0.99 1.58
C VAL A 38 5.50 -0.16 1.49
N LEU A 39 6.63 0.02 2.13
CA LEU A 39 7.66 -1.00 2.18
C LEU A 39 8.29 -0.92 3.56
N ASP A 40 8.38 -2.07 4.23
CA ASP A 40 8.97 -2.16 5.56
C ASP A 40 8.30 -1.20 6.54
N GLU A 41 6.96 -1.21 6.50
CA GLU A 41 6.15 -0.44 7.44
C GLU A 41 6.39 1.06 7.35
N GLY A 42 6.52 1.56 6.15
CA GLY A 42 6.65 2.99 5.94
C GLY A 42 6.29 3.36 4.52
N VAL A 43 5.76 4.56 4.34
CA VAL A 43 5.41 5.04 3.01
C VAL A 43 6.68 5.45 2.29
N VAL A 44 6.95 4.83 1.16
CA VAL A 44 8.14 5.14 0.38
C VAL A 44 7.83 6.02 -0.82
N ASP A 45 6.57 6.07 -1.25
CA ASP A 45 6.18 6.92 -2.36
C ASP A 45 4.66 7.06 -2.39
N HIS A 46 4.17 8.03 -3.12
CA HIS A 46 2.73 8.21 -3.26
C HIS A 46 2.46 8.99 -4.53
N ASP A 47 1.26 8.87 -5.08
CA ASP A 47 0.87 9.59 -6.27
C ASP A 47 -0.63 9.40 -6.47
N ARG A 48 -1.27 10.37 -7.07
CA ARG A 48 -2.67 10.19 -7.44
C ARG A 48 -2.81 9.23 -8.60
N ASP A 49 -1.80 9.19 -9.45
CA ASP A 49 -1.80 8.35 -10.63
C ASP A 49 -1.07 7.05 -10.32
N LEU A 50 -1.82 5.96 -10.31
CA LEU A 50 -1.27 4.66 -9.96
C LEU A 50 -0.16 4.22 -10.91
N ARG A 51 -0.36 4.47 -12.20
CA ARG A 51 0.65 4.05 -13.18
C ARG A 51 1.97 4.75 -12.95
N LYS A 52 1.92 6.05 -12.68
CA LYS A 52 3.14 6.79 -12.42
C LYS A 52 3.83 6.29 -11.18
N LEU A 53 3.04 5.98 -10.15
CA LEU A 53 3.61 5.45 -8.92
C LEU A 53 4.29 4.12 -9.19
N MET A 54 3.63 3.24 -9.91
CA MET A 54 4.19 1.92 -10.19
C MET A 54 5.46 2.01 -11.03
N ASP A 55 5.49 2.95 -11.98
CA ASP A 55 6.69 3.12 -12.80
C ASP A 55 7.87 3.56 -11.94
N ARG A 56 7.65 4.46 -11.01
CA ARG A 56 8.72 4.91 -10.12
C ARG A 56 9.19 3.79 -9.20
N ILE A 57 8.23 2.99 -8.72
CA ILE A 57 8.58 1.87 -7.85
C ILE A 57 9.46 0.87 -8.60
N LYS A 58 9.16 0.60 -9.85
CA LYS A 58 9.99 -0.30 -10.64
C LYS A 58 11.41 0.21 -10.80
N LEU A 59 11.54 1.52 -10.94
CA LEU A 59 12.86 2.11 -11.11
C LEU A 59 13.65 2.16 -9.81
N LYS A 60 12.97 2.48 -8.71
CA LYS A 60 13.66 2.66 -7.45
C LYS A 60 13.87 1.38 -6.67
N TYR A 61 12.95 0.45 -6.81
CA TYR A 61 12.97 -0.77 -6.02
C TYR A 61 12.77 -2.01 -6.88
N PRO A 62 13.62 -2.19 -7.91
CA PRO A 62 13.39 -3.28 -8.87
C PRO A 62 13.45 -4.66 -8.25
N GLU A 63 14.16 -4.81 -7.16
CA GLU A 63 14.33 -6.12 -6.55
C GLU A 63 13.17 -6.51 -5.65
N VAL A 64 12.39 -5.55 -5.22
CA VAL A 64 11.29 -5.84 -4.30
C VAL A 64 9.97 -5.28 -4.79
N GLN A 65 9.89 -4.90 -6.06
CA GLN A 65 8.69 -4.27 -6.58
C GLN A 65 7.46 -5.14 -6.42
N ASP A 66 7.64 -6.46 -6.41
CA ASP A 66 6.51 -7.37 -6.32
C ASP A 66 5.96 -7.47 -4.91
N ARG A 67 6.69 -7.00 -3.91
CA ARG A 67 6.16 -7.07 -2.56
C ARG A 67 5.84 -5.71 -1.96
N VAL A 68 5.98 -4.64 -2.73
CA VAL A 68 5.60 -3.32 -2.25
C VAL A 68 4.07 -3.28 -2.15
N ALA A 69 3.56 -2.89 -1.00
CA ALA A 69 2.12 -2.82 -0.79
C ALA A 69 1.61 -1.47 -1.28
N ILE A 70 0.61 -1.49 -2.13
CA ILE A 70 0.05 -0.25 -2.68
C ILE A 70 -1.43 -0.24 -2.41
N ASP A 71 -1.93 0.87 -1.89
CA ASP A 71 -3.35 1.01 -1.63
C ASP A 71 -3.76 2.44 -1.92
N PHE A 72 -5.02 2.61 -2.25
CA PHE A 72 -5.57 3.93 -2.49
C PHE A 72 -6.18 4.45 -1.21
N VAL A 73 -5.79 5.64 -0.78
CA VAL A 73 -6.27 6.22 0.46
C VAL A 73 -7.49 7.08 0.17
N SER A 74 -8.65 6.60 0.58
CA SER A 74 -9.89 7.31 0.35
C SER A 74 -10.50 7.73 1.67
N PRO A 75 -10.67 9.03 1.89
CA PRO A 75 -11.29 9.49 3.14
C PRO A 75 -12.73 9.04 3.28
N GLU A 76 -13.36 8.67 2.19
CA GLU A 76 -14.76 8.30 2.23
C GLU A 76 -15.00 6.81 2.15
N LYS A 77 -13.93 6.06 2.23
CA LYS A 77 -14.03 4.62 2.06
C LYS A 77 -15.03 3.97 3.02
N ILE A 78 -15.04 4.44 4.22
CA ILE A 78 -15.91 3.86 5.23
C ILE A 78 -17.35 4.00 4.90
N GLU A 79 -17.70 5.08 4.27
CA GLU A 79 -19.09 5.33 3.99
C GLU A 79 -19.67 4.36 3.01
N LEU A 80 -18.84 3.76 2.22
CA LEU A 80 -19.31 2.80 1.25
C LEU A 80 -19.81 1.54 1.89
N ILE A 81 -19.37 1.28 3.08
CA ILE A 81 -19.74 0.08 3.75
C ILE A 81 -21.00 0.19 4.52
N LEU A 82 -21.29 1.36 4.98
CA LEU A 82 -22.39 1.53 5.85
C LEU A 82 -23.73 1.21 5.32
N PRO A 83 -23.95 1.46 4.15
CA PRO A 83 -25.27 1.34 3.68
C PRO A 83 -25.88 0.06 3.78
N TYR A 84 -25.40 -0.79 4.09
CA TYR A 84 -26.10 -1.90 4.12
C TYR A 84 -26.78 -1.89 5.07
N PRO A 85 -27.29 -1.82 5.27
CA PRO A 85 -27.97 -1.79 5.99
C PRO A 85 -28.90 -1.68 6.27
N ARG A 86 -29.12 -1.80 6.23
CA ARG A 86 -30.08 -1.73 6.58
C ARG A 86 -30.75 -2.05 6.25
#